data_309ef795d7a5e2be194761019517ba58
#
_entry.id   309ef795d7a5e2be194761019517ba58
#
_cell.length_a   1.000
_cell.length_b   1.000
_cell.length_c   1.000
_cell.angle_alpha   90.00
_cell.angle_beta   90.00
_cell.angle_gamma   90.00
#
_symmetry.space_group_name_H-M   'P 1'
#
loop_
_entity.id
_entity.type
_entity.pdbx_description
1 polymer ?
#
loop_
_entity_poly.entity_id
_entity_poly.type
_entity_poly.pdbx_seq_one_letter_code
_entity_poly.pdbx_strand_id
1 'polypeptide(L)'
;MSTAPHVPAEATPKTGVAARPGMTARQWLRVALIGLGTSVVPLDSAVNIAFPDITGSFGLPIEMIQWVVICYVLTHASLMLAFGRLGDVFGYGRVFRAGLLWNAVAFVCCAAAPSFGWLLFCRFLQGIGAALILSCAPALVTGLFPENRRSRALAAFTMMYALGSAGGPLLGGELVDLWGWPAVFWFRAPIAVIALAFLEGLPAAPRRGPREPVDIVGAGLLALAISTLLLTLNQLQHPGRQLFALIAFSGVAAASLFGFVRWERRVGQPIVNLDFFRTGGFAAINGASVSVYLTSFAVMLLAPYYLVRLTDLPLPLAGAVVATSSISSIAASPLAGRLIERFPAAPVAALGAVLSGAGLFLIGSWGIGTAPASVVVPLALQGFGVGLFQVAYMDLVMGTLPPQHRGVAGSLAMLTRTLGVVTGATLLTLVFHGLEGSPLVNAGAAADGFLPAFRATFRLAGIVSAVTGLVVVWLARRRVR
;
A
#
# COMPACT_ATOMS: atom_id res chain seq x y z
N MET A 1 -2.22 -26.81 73.63
CA MET A 1 -3.12 -25.70 73.37
C MET A 1 -2.26 -24.51 72.96
N SER A 2 -2.11 -24.31 71.67
CA SER A 2 -1.40 -23.15 71.13
C SER A 2 -2.33 -22.45 70.18
N THR A 3 -2.76 -21.24 70.58
CA THR A 3 -3.63 -20.35 69.81
C THR A 3 -2.82 -19.64 68.77
N ALA A 4 -3.06 -19.90 67.47
CA ALA A 4 -2.55 -19.12 66.34
C ALA A 4 -3.34 -17.77 66.23
N PRO A 5 -2.67 -16.66 65.92
CA PRO A 5 -3.34 -15.41 65.75
C PRO A 5 -4.04 -15.31 64.41
N HIS A 6 -5.29 -14.87 64.45
CA HIS A 6 -6.12 -14.50 63.29
C HIS A 6 -5.51 -13.31 62.56
N VAL A 7 -5.09 -13.50 61.30
CA VAL A 7 -4.73 -12.43 60.38
C VAL A 7 -6.03 -11.92 59.69
N PRO A 8 -6.39 -10.64 59.80
CA PRO A 8 -7.56 -10.12 59.07
C PRO A 8 -7.28 -10.13 57.57
N ALA A 9 -8.25 -10.61 56.77
CA ALA A 9 -8.21 -10.55 55.31
C ALA A 9 -8.15 -9.08 54.86
N GLU A 10 -7.01 -8.68 54.27
CA GLU A 10 -6.87 -7.40 53.59
C GLU A 10 -7.90 -7.34 52.45
N ALA A 11 -8.82 -6.39 52.53
CA ALA A 11 -9.75 -6.03 51.48
C ALA A 11 -8.94 -5.56 50.26
N THR A 12 -8.93 -6.35 49.20
CA THR A 12 -8.38 -5.94 47.88
C THR A 12 -9.06 -4.63 47.46
N PRO A 13 -8.30 -3.57 47.18
CA PRO A 13 -8.88 -2.33 46.69
C PRO A 13 -9.50 -2.62 45.32
N LYS A 14 -10.83 -2.36 45.20
CA LYS A 14 -11.51 -2.29 43.91
C LYS A 14 -10.81 -1.20 43.11
N THR A 15 -9.90 -1.59 42.21
CA THR A 15 -9.32 -0.68 41.22
C THR A 15 -10.45 -0.14 40.35
N GLY A 16 -10.92 1.04 40.71
CA GLY A 16 -11.81 1.81 39.87
C GLY A 16 -11.17 1.93 38.49
N VAL A 17 -11.89 1.52 37.46
CA VAL A 17 -11.49 1.73 36.06
C VAL A 17 -11.42 3.24 35.87
N ALA A 18 -10.25 3.84 36.12
CA ALA A 18 -10.01 5.24 35.85
C ALA A 18 -10.33 5.49 34.37
N ALA A 19 -11.24 6.43 34.10
CA ALA A 19 -11.59 6.86 32.76
C ALA A 19 -10.30 7.17 32.01
N ARG A 20 -9.97 6.36 31.00
CA ARG A 20 -8.72 6.44 30.25
C ARG A 20 -8.64 7.80 29.57
N PRO A 21 -7.62 8.63 29.86
CA PRO A 21 -7.55 9.98 29.31
C PRO A 21 -7.60 9.91 27.77
N GLY A 22 -8.47 10.72 27.18
CA GLY A 22 -8.60 10.85 25.73
C GLY A 22 -7.25 11.22 25.09
N MET A 23 -7.13 11.03 23.78
CA MET A 23 -5.94 11.51 23.04
C MET A 23 -5.89 13.03 23.14
N THR A 24 -4.71 13.58 23.42
CA THR A 24 -4.53 15.02 23.48
C THR A 24 -4.62 15.63 22.07
N ALA A 25 -5.10 16.85 21.94
CA ALA A 25 -5.13 17.58 20.68
C ALA A 25 -3.74 17.62 19.99
N ARG A 26 -2.68 17.73 20.79
CA ARG A 26 -1.29 17.71 20.31
C ARG A 26 -0.89 16.38 19.66
N GLN A 27 -1.38 15.25 20.18
CA GLN A 27 -1.13 13.92 19.58
C GLN A 27 -1.87 13.79 18.26
N TRP A 28 -3.13 14.22 18.18
CA TRP A 28 -3.91 14.23 16.95
C TRP A 28 -3.27 15.13 15.87
N LEU A 29 -2.81 16.32 16.26
CA LEU A 29 -2.09 17.21 15.34
C LEU A 29 -0.83 16.54 14.77
N ARG A 30 -0.04 15.85 15.60
CA ARG A 30 1.15 15.11 15.13
C ARG A 30 0.78 13.99 14.15
N VAL A 31 -0.28 13.25 14.41
CA VAL A 31 -0.76 12.20 13.46
C VAL A 31 -1.21 12.84 12.15
N ALA A 32 -1.95 13.93 12.22
CA ALA A 32 -2.40 14.64 11.02
C ALA A 32 -1.21 15.17 10.20
N LEU A 33 -0.18 15.71 10.84
CA LEU A 33 1.03 16.19 10.16
C LEU A 33 1.86 15.06 9.55
N ILE A 34 2.01 13.93 10.24
CA ILE A 34 2.66 12.73 9.68
C ILE A 34 1.81 12.20 8.51
N GLY A 35 0.49 12.17 8.67
CA GLY A 35 -0.44 11.78 7.62
C GLY A 35 -0.34 12.69 6.40
N LEU A 36 -0.31 14.01 6.60
CA LEU A 36 -0.12 15.00 5.54
C LEU A 36 1.21 14.79 4.81
N GLY A 37 2.31 14.63 5.55
CA GLY A 37 3.61 14.33 4.96
C GLY A 37 3.63 12.99 4.21
N THR A 38 2.88 11.98 4.68
CA THR A 38 2.77 10.70 3.99
C THR A 38 1.89 10.77 2.75
N SER A 39 0.85 11.61 2.75
CA SER A 39 -0.09 11.73 1.63
C SER A 39 0.56 12.24 0.34
N VAL A 40 1.73 12.90 0.41
CA VAL A 40 2.48 13.33 -0.80
C VAL A 40 2.89 12.15 -1.69
N VAL A 41 3.00 10.94 -1.12
CA VAL A 41 3.36 9.74 -1.87
C VAL A 41 2.17 9.21 -2.69
N PRO A 42 0.99 8.89 -2.12
CA PRO A 42 -0.15 8.42 -2.90
C PRO A 42 -0.78 9.51 -3.78
N LEU A 43 -0.57 10.79 -3.52
CA LEU A 43 -0.90 11.90 -4.44
C LEU A 43 -0.17 11.79 -5.78
N ASP A 44 0.85 10.92 -5.88
CA ASP A 44 1.54 10.62 -7.14
C ASP A 44 0.60 10.06 -8.23
N SER A 45 -0.56 9.55 -7.86
CA SER A 45 -1.61 9.14 -8.80
C SER A 45 -2.08 10.27 -9.74
N ALA A 46 -1.86 11.55 -9.37
CA ALA A 46 -2.08 12.71 -10.24
C ALA A 46 -1.24 12.66 -11.53
N VAL A 47 -0.05 12.07 -11.47
CA VAL A 47 0.87 11.96 -12.62
C VAL A 47 0.26 11.13 -13.76
N ASN A 48 -0.61 10.16 -13.44
CA ASN A 48 -1.27 9.34 -14.45
C ASN A 48 -2.20 10.17 -15.37
N ILE A 49 -2.80 11.22 -14.82
CA ILE A 49 -3.66 12.14 -15.58
C ILE A 49 -2.83 12.98 -16.56
N ALA A 50 -1.59 13.31 -16.18
CA ALA A 50 -0.69 14.13 -17.00
C ALA A 50 0.04 13.34 -18.13
N PHE A 51 -0.16 12.03 -18.26
CA PHE A 51 0.56 11.20 -19.24
C PHE A 51 0.43 11.69 -20.69
N PRO A 52 -0.76 12.06 -21.20
CA PRO A 52 -0.89 12.58 -22.56
C PRO A 52 -0.06 13.86 -22.79
N ASP A 53 -0.08 14.78 -21.81
CA ASP A 53 0.64 16.06 -21.90
C ASP A 53 2.16 15.86 -21.82
N ILE A 54 2.63 14.94 -20.97
CA ILE A 54 4.06 14.58 -20.87
C ILE A 54 4.53 13.98 -22.19
N THR A 55 3.79 13.03 -22.79
CA THR A 55 4.15 12.42 -24.06
C THR A 55 4.15 13.46 -25.21
N GLY A 56 3.14 14.33 -25.24
CA GLY A 56 3.05 15.42 -26.20
C GLY A 56 4.20 16.43 -26.07
N SER A 57 4.53 16.85 -24.85
CA SER A 57 5.59 17.82 -24.58
C SER A 57 6.99 17.36 -24.97
N PHE A 58 7.27 16.05 -24.85
CA PHE A 58 8.57 15.47 -25.20
C PHE A 58 8.59 14.75 -26.56
N GLY A 59 7.47 14.73 -27.30
CA GLY A 59 7.36 14.06 -28.59
C GLY A 59 7.62 12.54 -28.55
N LEU A 60 7.11 11.87 -27.52
CA LEU A 60 7.41 10.47 -27.23
C LEU A 60 6.32 9.50 -27.71
N PRO A 61 6.68 8.27 -28.08
CA PRO A 61 5.72 7.17 -28.22
C PRO A 61 5.03 6.89 -26.87
N ILE A 62 3.73 6.54 -26.93
CA ILE A 62 2.92 6.26 -25.73
C ILE A 62 3.54 5.17 -24.85
N GLU A 63 4.22 4.21 -25.44
CA GLU A 63 4.87 3.09 -24.73
C GLU A 63 5.99 3.55 -23.78
N MET A 64 6.58 4.72 -24.05
CA MET A 64 7.67 5.23 -23.20
C MET A 64 7.19 5.79 -21.88
N ILE A 65 5.92 6.23 -21.78
CA ILE A 65 5.40 6.89 -20.59
C ILE A 65 5.39 5.97 -19.34
N GLN A 66 5.28 4.65 -19.55
CA GLN A 66 5.32 3.67 -18.47
C GLN A 66 6.59 3.80 -17.60
N TRP A 67 7.72 4.24 -18.19
CA TRP A 67 8.97 4.40 -17.45
C TRP A 67 8.91 5.47 -16.38
N VAL A 68 8.03 6.47 -16.52
CA VAL A 68 7.78 7.47 -15.47
C VAL A 68 7.25 6.81 -14.20
N VAL A 69 6.39 5.81 -14.32
CA VAL A 69 5.87 5.04 -13.18
C VAL A 69 6.89 4.01 -12.71
N ILE A 70 7.48 3.25 -13.65
CA ILE A 70 8.40 2.16 -13.34
C ILE A 70 9.60 2.65 -12.53
N CYS A 71 10.28 3.72 -12.97
CA CYS A 71 11.43 4.28 -12.24
C CYS A 71 11.09 4.61 -10.78
N TYR A 72 9.93 5.22 -10.56
CA TYR A 72 9.48 5.60 -9.22
C TYR A 72 9.10 4.39 -8.36
N VAL A 73 8.21 3.51 -8.87
CA VAL A 73 7.69 2.35 -8.12
C VAL A 73 8.80 1.36 -7.81
N LEU A 74 9.65 1.06 -8.80
CA LEU A 74 10.78 0.15 -8.67
C LEU A 74 11.75 0.63 -7.59
N THR A 75 12.09 1.93 -7.61
CA THR A 75 13.02 2.51 -6.64
C THR A 75 12.45 2.45 -5.22
N HIS A 76 11.23 2.92 -5.01
CA HIS A 76 10.69 2.95 -3.65
C HIS A 76 10.41 1.56 -3.10
N ALA A 77 9.93 0.61 -3.92
CA ALA A 77 9.68 -0.76 -3.49
C ALA A 77 10.98 -1.48 -3.11
N SER A 78 12.03 -1.31 -3.91
CA SER A 78 13.33 -1.95 -3.71
C SER A 78 14.05 -1.47 -2.44
N LEU A 79 13.93 -0.18 -2.11
CA LEU A 79 14.63 0.42 -0.98
C LEU A 79 13.82 0.43 0.33
N MET A 80 12.53 0.11 0.27
CA MET A 80 11.60 0.29 1.39
C MET A 80 12.03 -0.47 2.65
N LEU A 81 12.42 -1.75 2.54
CA LEU A 81 12.84 -2.55 3.69
C LEU A 81 14.19 -2.08 4.27
N ALA A 82 15.14 -1.74 3.41
CA ALA A 82 16.43 -1.19 3.83
C ALA A 82 16.25 0.13 4.61
N PHE A 83 15.38 1.01 4.13
CA PHE A 83 15.07 2.26 4.81
C PHE A 83 14.22 2.09 6.07
N GLY A 84 13.43 1.02 6.15
CA GLY A 84 12.78 0.62 7.40
C GLY A 84 13.80 0.30 8.50
N ARG A 85 14.84 -0.46 8.15
CA ARG A 85 15.96 -0.74 9.06
C ARG A 85 16.76 0.53 9.41
N LEU A 86 16.93 1.42 8.42
CA LEU A 86 17.54 2.73 8.65
C LEU A 86 16.75 3.54 9.69
N GLY A 87 15.42 3.49 9.64
CA GLY A 87 14.51 4.10 10.62
C GLY A 87 14.68 3.50 12.01
N ASP A 88 14.85 2.18 12.12
CA ASP A 88 15.10 1.49 13.39
C ASP A 88 16.42 1.96 14.03
N VAL A 89 17.47 2.16 13.23
CA VAL A 89 18.82 2.54 13.70
C VAL A 89 18.93 4.04 13.99
N PHE A 90 18.50 4.89 13.06
CA PHE A 90 18.70 6.34 13.13
C PHE A 90 17.51 7.10 13.75
N GLY A 91 16.39 6.43 13.92
CA GLY A 91 15.14 6.97 14.43
C GLY A 91 14.18 7.43 13.33
N TYR A 92 12.93 6.94 13.40
CA TYR A 92 11.89 7.15 12.39
C TYR A 92 11.63 8.61 12.05
N GLY A 93 11.64 9.51 13.06
CA GLY A 93 11.37 10.94 12.85
C GLY A 93 12.46 11.64 12.02
N ARG A 94 13.74 11.23 12.18
CA ARG A 94 14.84 11.80 11.38
C ARG A 94 14.77 11.31 9.94
N VAL A 95 14.59 10.01 9.75
CA VAL A 95 14.51 9.39 8.42
C VAL A 95 13.28 9.90 7.65
N PHE A 96 12.13 10.03 8.31
CA PHE A 96 10.92 10.59 7.74
C PHE A 96 11.10 12.05 7.28
N ARG A 97 11.70 12.91 8.12
CA ARG A 97 12.00 14.31 7.77
C ARG A 97 12.99 14.41 6.61
N ALA A 98 14.03 13.58 6.61
CA ALA A 98 14.97 13.51 5.48
C ALA A 98 14.24 13.10 4.19
N GLY A 99 13.29 12.14 4.27
CA GLY A 99 12.45 11.73 3.15
C GLY A 99 11.55 12.87 2.63
N LEU A 100 10.94 13.66 3.52
CA LEU A 100 10.13 14.82 3.12
C LEU A 100 10.95 15.88 2.40
N LEU A 101 12.11 16.23 2.96
CA LEU A 101 13.03 17.20 2.35
C LEU A 101 13.49 16.72 0.97
N TRP A 102 13.92 15.45 0.89
CA TRP A 102 14.35 14.83 -0.35
C TRP A 102 13.25 14.83 -1.41
N ASN A 103 12.02 14.47 -1.02
CA ASN A 103 10.87 14.49 -1.93
C ASN A 103 10.50 15.89 -2.38
N ALA A 104 10.54 16.91 -1.49
CA ALA A 104 10.28 18.29 -1.87
C ALA A 104 11.24 18.75 -2.98
N VAL A 105 12.53 18.44 -2.84
CA VAL A 105 13.54 18.73 -3.88
C VAL A 105 13.24 17.94 -5.15
N ALA A 106 12.97 16.63 -5.04
CA ALA A 106 12.70 15.78 -6.20
C ALA A 106 11.44 16.24 -6.97
N PHE A 107 10.39 16.71 -6.29
CA PHE A 107 9.19 17.25 -6.94
C PHE A 107 9.51 18.48 -7.79
N VAL A 108 10.30 19.43 -7.24
CA VAL A 108 10.72 20.60 -8.00
C VAL A 108 11.59 20.20 -9.19
N CYS A 109 12.52 19.25 -9.01
CA CYS A 109 13.38 18.73 -10.10
C CYS A 109 12.56 18.04 -11.20
N CYS A 110 11.52 17.27 -10.84
CA CYS A 110 10.60 16.65 -11.81
C CYS A 110 9.84 17.74 -12.59
N ALA A 111 9.30 18.73 -11.89
CA ALA A 111 8.54 19.82 -12.52
C ALA A 111 9.39 20.69 -13.47
N ALA A 112 10.67 20.86 -13.16
CA ALA A 112 11.64 21.61 -13.95
C ALA A 112 12.36 20.77 -15.02
N ALA A 113 11.89 19.54 -15.33
CA ALA A 113 12.60 18.62 -16.20
C ALA A 113 12.69 19.15 -17.65
N PRO A 114 13.91 19.41 -18.20
CA PRO A 114 14.09 19.92 -19.56
C PRO A 114 14.04 18.79 -20.61
N SER A 115 14.12 17.53 -20.18
CA SER A 115 14.10 16.34 -21.05
C SER A 115 13.47 15.16 -20.34
N PHE A 116 13.00 14.20 -21.15
CA PHE A 116 12.41 12.96 -20.59
C PHE A 116 13.41 12.14 -19.75
N GLY A 117 14.67 12.03 -20.20
CA GLY A 117 15.72 11.36 -19.43
C GLY A 117 15.96 12.00 -18.07
N TRP A 118 15.92 13.34 -18.00
CA TRP A 118 15.99 14.07 -16.73
C TRP A 118 14.77 13.78 -15.85
N LEU A 119 13.57 13.77 -16.42
CA LEU A 119 12.36 13.41 -15.69
C LEU A 119 12.48 12.01 -15.08
N LEU A 120 12.94 11.01 -15.83
CA LEU A 120 13.15 9.64 -15.31
C LEU A 120 14.17 9.59 -14.17
N PHE A 121 15.28 10.32 -14.30
CA PHE A 121 16.27 10.45 -13.24
C PHE A 121 15.67 11.07 -11.96
N CYS A 122 14.88 12.15 -12.12
CA CYS A 122 14.19 12.78 -10.98
C CYS A 122 13.12 11.86 -10.37
N ARG A 123 12.44 11.03 -11.17
CA ARG A 123 11.52 9.99 -10.70
C ARG A 123 12.24 8.91 -9.87
N PHE A 124 13.44 8.52 -10.28
CA PHE A 124 14.28 7.66 -9.45
C PHE A 124 14.60 8.33 -8.10
N LEU A 125 15.04 9.59 -8.09
CA LEU A 125 15.30 10.34 -6.86
C LEU A 125 14.04 10.47 -5.98
N GLN A 126 12.88 10.74 -6.59
CA GLN A 126 11.58 10.81 -5.90
C GLN A 126 11.25 9.46 -5.24
N GLY A 127 11.55 8.33 -5.90
CA GLY A 127 11.38 6.98 -5.35
C GLY A 127 12.18 6.77 -4.06
N ILE A 128 13.41 7.28 -3.97
CA ILE A 128 14.23 7.25 -2.74
C ILE A 128 13.49 7.96 -1.60
N GLY A 129 13.01 9.18 -1.83
CA GLY A 129 12.28 9.96 -0.82
C GLY A 129 10.97 9.29 -0.39
N ALA A 130 10.23 8.71 -1.34
CA ALA A 130 9.00 7.96 -1.05
C ALA A 130 9.29 6.73 -0.17
N ALA A 131 10.37 6.00 -0.43
CA ALA A 131 10.79 4.86 0.38
C ALA A 131 11.14 5.28 1.82
N LEU A 132 11.85 6.40 2.02
CA LEU A 132 12.17 6.95 3.34
C LEU A 132 10.90 7.32 4.13
N ILE A 133 9.90 7.92 3.46
CA ILE A 133 8.62 8.30 4.08
C ILE A 133 7.81 7.07 4.44
N LEU A 134 7.52 6.20 3.46
CA LEU A 134 6.61 5.06 3.65
C LEU A 134 7.15 4.03 4.62
N SER A 135 8.46 3.82 4.64
CA SER A 135 9.09 2.87 5.56
C SER A 135 8.96 3.27 7.03
N CYS A 136 8.98 4.58 7.32
CA CYS A 136 9.00 5.09 8.69
C CYS A 136 7.64 5.54 9.21
N ALA A 137 6.72 5.96 8.32
CA ALA A 137 5.47 6.59 8.72
C ALA A 137 4.58 5.72 9.64
N PRO A 138 4.32 4.42 9.36
CA PRO A 138 3.52 3.58 10.25
C PRO A 138 4.15 3.40 11.63
N ALA A 139 5.47 3.19 11.68
CA ALA A 139 6.22 3.05 12.93
C ALA A 139 6.21 4.35 13.74
N LEU A 140 6.35 5.50 13.06
CA LEU A 140 6.33 6.83 13.69
C LEU A 140 4.97 7.12 14.31
N VAL A 141 3.88 6.85 13.57
CA VAL A 141 2.50 7.06 14.07
C VAL A 141 2.22 6.16 15.26
N THR A 142 2.55 4.87 15.20
CA THR A 142 2.33 3.95 16.31
C THR A 142 3.19 4.26 17.52
N GLY A 143 4.40 4.79 17.35
CA GLY A 143 5.31 5.20 18.42
C GLY A 143 4.81 6.40 19.24
N LEU A 144 3.83 7.18 18.73
CA LEU A 144 3.23 8.30 19.46
C LEU A 144 2.14 7.88 20.47
N PHE A 145 1.72 6.61 20.44
CA PHE A 145 0.58 6.12 21.22
C PHE A 145 0.95 4.88 22.04
N PRO A 146 0.26 4.68 23.18
CA PRO A 146 0.37 3.43 23.92
C PRO A 146 -0.19 2.26 23.07
N GLU A 147 0.31 1.04 23.33
CA GLU A 147 -0.01 -0.16 22.55
C GLU A 147 -1.52 -0.41 22.39
N ASN A 148 -2.30 -0.13 23.42
CA ASN A 148 -3.76 -0.31 23.40
C ASN A 148 -4.51 0.68 22.47
N ARG A 149 -3.83 1.66 21.89
CA ARG A 149 -4.39 2.63 20.92
C ARG A 149 -3.70 2.59 19.56
N ARG A 150 -2.82 1.62 19.34
CA ARG A 150 -2.06 1.45 18.10
C ARG A 150 -2.98 1.35 16.88
N SER A 151 -4.08 0.60 16.99
CA SER A 151 -5.04 0.41 15.90
C SER A 151 -5.73 1.71 15.47
N ARG A 152 -6.03 2.62 16.41
CA ARG A 152 -6.57 3.95 16.06
C ARG A 152 -5.57 4.83 15.35
N ALA A 153 -4.31 4.77 15.79
CA ALA A 153 -3.23 5.50 15.14
C ALA A 153 -3.02 5.03 13.70
N LEU A 154 -3.03 3.70 13.48
CA LEU A 154 -2.94 3.10 12.16
C LEU A 154 -4.17 3.40 11.29
N ALA A 155 -5.37 3.42 11.87
CA ALA A 155 -6.59 3.82 11.16
C ALA A 155 -6.50 5.27 10.65
N ALA A 156 -6.03 6.20 11.49
CA ALA A 156 -5.83 7.59 11.09
C ALA A 156 -4.77 7.72 9.97
N PHE A 157 -3.65 6.98 10.09
CA PHE A 157 -2.63 6.90 9.05
C PHE A 157 -3.21 6.38 7.72
N THR A 158 -3.94 5.28 7.75
CA THR A 158 -4.57 4.67 6.57
C THR A 158 -5.58 5.61 5.93
N MET A 159 -6.37 6.32 6.73
CA MET A 159 -7.32 7.33 6.26
C MET A 159 -6.59 8.45 5.50
N MET A 160 -5.52 9.00 6.05
CA MET A 160 -4.73 10.06 5.39
C MET A 160 -4.06 9.57 4.10
N TYR A 161 -3.57 8.32 4.11
CA TYR A 161 -3.02 7.69 2.90
C TYR A 161 -4.09 7.57 1.79
N ALA A 162 -5.28 7.11 2.15
CA ALA A 162 -6.40 6.97 1.22
C ALA A 162 -6.91 8.32 0.70
N LEU A 163 -6.91 9.38 1.55
CA LEU A 163 -7.19 10.76 1.13
C LEU A 163 -6.20 11.24 0.06
N GLY A 164 -4.90 10.99 0.25
CA GLY A 164 -3.88 11.29 -0.76
C GLY A 164 -4.13 10.52 -2.07
N SER A 165 -4.47 9.24 -1.97
CA SER A 165 -4.73 8.39 -3.13
C SER A 165 -5.96 8.84 -3.95
N ALA A 166 -7.01 9.28 -3.27
CA ALA A 166 -8.22 9.82 -3.90
C ALA A 166 -8.00 11.24 -4.44
N GLY A 167 -7.23 12.06 -3.71
CA GLY A 167 -6.95 13.45 -4.07
C GLY A 167 -6.10 13.59 -5.33
N GLY A 168 -5.22 12.62 -5.63
CA GLY A 168 -4.35 12.67 -6.80
C GLY A 168 -5.12 12.84 -8.11
N PRO A 169 -5.99 11.90 -8.49
CA PRO A 169 -6.78 12.01 -9.71
C PRO A 169 -7.74 13.21 -9.72
N LEU A 170 -8.33 13.53 -8.57
CA LEU A 170 -9.28 14.66 -8.47
C LEU A 170 -8.60 16.02 -8.71
N LEU A 171 -7.41 16.23 -8.15
CA LEU A 171 -6.64 17.48 -8.32
C LEU A 171 -5.83 17.47 -9.62
N GLY A 172 -5.43 16.28 -10.09
CA GLY A 172 -4.54 16.14 -11.24
C GLY A 172 -5.08 16.77 -12.51
N GLY A 173 -6.38 16.58 -12.80
CA GLY A 173 -7.02 17.15 -13.97
C GLY A 173 -6.99 18.68 -13.96
N GLU A 174 -7.47 19.31 -12.88
CA GLU A 174 -7.48 20.75 -12.69
C GLU A 174 -6.06 21.37 -12.76
N LEU A 175 -5.09 20.67 -12.15
CA LEU A 175 -3.70 21.11 -12.14
C LEU A 175 -3.09 21.12 -13.56
N VAL A 176 -3.38 20.09 -14.35
CA VAL A 176 -2.90 19.97 -15.73
C VAL A 176 -3.56 21.02 -16.61
N ASP A 177 -4.86 21.20 -16.48
CA ASP A 177 -5.62 22.19 -17.27
C ASP A 177 -5.17 23.63 -17.01
N LEU A 178 -4.84 23.97 -15.75
CA LEU A 178 -4.47 25.35 -15.38
C LEU A 178 -2.99 25.66 -15.59
N TRP A 179 -2.09 24.71 -15.33
CA TRP A 179 -0.63 24.95 -15.28
C TRP A 179 0.21 23.92 -16.04
N GLY A 180 -0.44 23.01 -16.79
CA GLY A 180 0.24 21.96 -17.53
C GLY A 180 0.77 20.82 -16.64
N TRP A 181 1.36 19.81 -17.27
CA TRP A 181 1.86 18.61 -16.58
C TRP A 181 2.88 18.87 -15.44
N PRO A 182 3.76 19.91 -15.44
CA PRO A 182 4.66 20.14 -14.33
C PRO A 182 3.95 20.36 -13.00
N ALA A 183 2.71 20.86 -13.04
CA ALA A 183 1.93 21.15 -11.85
C ALA A 183 1.67 19.92 -10.99
N VAL A 184 1.48 18.72 -11.58
CA VAL A 184 1.27 17.49 -10.82
C VAL A 184 2.47 17.07 -9.96
N PHE A 185 3.62 17.67 -10.20
CA PHE A 185 4.81 17.49 -9.37
C PHE A 185 4.95 18.62 -8.35
N TRP A 186 5.05 19.88 -8.79
CA TRP A 186 5.41 20.98 -7.89
C TRP A 186 4.35 21.27 -6.81
N PHE A 187 3.05 21.01 -7.06
CA PHE A 187 2.00 21.26 -6.04
C PHE A 187 2.19 20.43 -4.76
N ARG A 188 2.91 19.31 -4.84
CA ARG A 188 3.21 18.45 -3.68
C ARG A 188 4.39 18.97 -2.85
N ALA A 189 5.27 19.79 -3.44
CA ALA A 189 6.42 20.34 -2.74
C ALA A 189 6.02 21.22 -1.54
N PRO A 190 5.08 22.18 -1.64
CA PRO A 190 4.57 22.93 -0.49
C PRO A 190 3.98 22.04 0.59
N ILE A 191 3.26 20.97 0.23
CA ILE A 191 2.68 20.02 1.21
C ILE A 191 3.79 19.34 2.01
N ALA A 192 4.85 18.87 1.33
CA ALA A 192 6.00 18.26 1.99
C ALA A 192 6.73 19.26 2.89
N VAL A 193 6.91 20.49 2.45
CA VAL A 193 7.59 21.57 3.23
C VAL A 193 6.75 21.96 4.46
N ILE A 194 5.44 22.11 4.32
CA ILE A 194 4.52 22.39 5.44
C ILE A 194 4.61 21.25 6.46
N ALA A 195 4.49 20.00 6.00
CA ALA A 195 4.63 18.85 6.89
C ALA A 195 5.98 18.86 7.61
N LEU A 196 7.08 19.14 6.89
CA LEU A 196 8.44 19.22 7.46
C LEU A 196 8.57 20.31 8.52
N ALA A 197 8.05 21.53 8.25
CA ALA A 197 8.14 22.67 9.15
C ALA A 197 7.43 22.45 10.48
N PHE A 198 6.26 21.79 10.45
CA PHE A 198 5.47 21.53 11.66
C PHE A 198 5.82 20.21 12.37
N LEU A 199 6.68 19.38 11.80
CA LEU A 199 7.16 18.15 12.43
C LEU A 199 8.38 18.33 13.34
N GLU A 200 8.74 19.58 13.66
CA GLU A 200 9.76 19.86 14.67
C GLU A 200 9.32 19.34 16.05
N GLY A 201 10.26 18.71 16.76
CA GLY A 201 10.00 18.16 18.11
C GLY A 201 9.28 16.81 18.13
N LEU A 202 9.26 16.05 17.00
CA LEU A 202 8.94 14.62 17.08
C LEU A 202 9.98 13.94 17.97
N PRO A 203 9.55 13.08 18.92
CA PRO A 203 10.49 12.35 19.74
C PRO A 203 11.40 11.54 18.81
N ALA A 204 12.69 11.80 18.90
CA ALA A 204 13.65 10.83 18.41
C ALA A 204 13.34 9.52 19.13
N ALA A 205 13.14 8.42 18.40
CA ALA A 205 13.00 7.12 19.05
C ALA A 205 14.08 6.98 20.09
N PRO A 206 13.77 6.50 21.32
CA PRO A 206 14.78 6.38 22.35
C PRO A 206 15.92 5.53 21.77
N ARG A 207 17.12 6.12 21.77
CA ARG A 207 18.35 5.39 21.43
C ARG A 207 18.50 4.27 22.45
N ARG A 208 18.12 3.06 22.09
CA ARG A 208 18.39 1.86 22.88
C ARG A 208 19.62 1.16 22.29
N GLY A 209 20.76 1.34 22.93
CA GLY A 209 21.99 0.61 22.63
C GLY A 209 22.94 1.25 21.61
N PRO A 210 24.14 0.63 21.40
CA PRO A 210 25.12 1.04 20.41
C PRO A 210 24.51 1.01 19.00
N ARG A 211 25.00 1.87 18.10
CA ARG A 211 24.59 1.89 16.68
C ARG A 211 24.93 0.54 16.05
N GLU A 212 23.92 -0.25 15.77
CA GLU A 212 24.10 -1.49 15.01
C GLU A 212 24.39 -1.14 13.55
N PRO A 213 25.37 -1.80 12.90
CA PRO A 213 25.67 -1.55 11.49
C PRO A 213 24.47 -1.92 10.63
N VAL A 214 24.20 -1.12 9.60
CA VAL A 214 23.19 -1.43 8.59
C VAL A 214 23.79 -2.43 7.60
N ASP A 215 23.08 -3.51 7.33
CA ASP A 215 23.50 -4.51 6.33
C ASP A 215 23.31 -3.98 4.90
N ILE A 216 24.36 -3.36 4.37
CA ILE A 216 24.36 -2.79 3.01
C ILE A 216 24.31 -3.89 1.95
N VAL A 217 24.96 -5.04 2.19
CA VAL A 217 24.99 -6.17 1.24
C VAL A 217 23.62 -6.81 1.12
N GLY A 218 22.97 -7.12 2.24
CA GLY A 218 21.60 -7.62 2.26
C GLY A 218 20.62 -6.63 1.61
N ALA A 219 20.78 -5.32 1.90
CA ALA A 219 19.97 -4.27 1.27
C ALA A 219 20.14 -4.25 -0.25
N GLY A 220 21.37 -4.36 -0.76
CA GLY A 220 21.67 -4.40 -2.18
C GLY A 220 21.09 -5.64 -2.87
N LEU A 221 21.24 -6.83 -2.28
CA LEU A 221 20.69 -8.07 -2.80
C LEU A 221 19.16 -8.06 -2.84
N LEU A 222 18.52 -7.55 -1.78
CA LEU A 222 17.07 -7.43 -1.73
C LEU A 222 16.55 -6.41 -2.74
N ALA A 223 17.20 -5.25 -2.85
CA ALA A 223 16.86 -4.24 -3.84
C ALA A 223 16.98 -4.78 -5.27
N LEU A 224 18.04 -5.52 -5.57
CA LEU A 224 18.23 -6.17 -6.86
C LEU A 224 17.17 -7.23 -7.13
N ALA A 225 16.83 -8.06 -6.13
CA ALA A 225 15.79 -9.09 -6.25
C ALA A 225 14.41 -8.47 -6.54
N ILE A 226 14.01 -7.43 -5.79
CA ILE A 226 12.72 -6.75 -6.00
C ILE A 226 12.71 -6.03 -7.35
N SER A 227 13.78 -5.32 -7.70
CA SER A 227 13.89 -4.60 -8.98
C SER A 227 13.75 -5.54 -10.17
N THR A 228 14.49 -6.65 -10.17
CA THR A 228 14.46 -7.61 -11.27
C THR A 228 13.17 -8.42 -11.30
N LEU A 229 12.53 -8.69 -10.14
CA LEU A 229 11.19 -9.27 -10.09
C LEU A 229 10.14 -8.33 -10.73
N LEU A 230 10.17 -7.03 -10.41
CA LEU A 230 9.25 -6.05 -11.00
C LEU A 230 9.47 -5.88 -12.50
N LEU A 231 10.73 -5.89 -12.94
CA LEU A 231 11.08 -5.89 -14.38
C LEU A 231 10.62 -7.17 -15.08
N THR A 232 10.75 -8.34 -14.45
CA THR A 232 10.20 -9.60 -14.96
C THR A 232 8.69 -9.51 -15.17
N LEU A 233 7.96 -8.99 -14.16
CA LEU A 233 6.52 -8.81 -14.27
C LEU A 233 6.14 -7.83 -15.39
N ASN A 234 6.91 -6.77 -15.58
CA ASN A 234 6.70 -5.83 -16.69
C ASN A 234 6.92 -6.50 -18.06
N GLN A 235 7.94 -7.35 -18.21
CA GLN A 235 8.20 -8.07 -19.45
C GLN A 235 7.08 -9.07 -19.80
N LEU A 236 6.41 -9.67 -18.83
CA LEU A 236 5.29 -10.58 -19.06
C LEU A 236 4.11 -9.91 -19.77
N GLN A 237 3.95 -8.59 -19.67
CA GLN A 237 2.93 -7.83 -20.40
C GLN A 237 3.24 -7.68 -21.91
N HIS A 238 4.48 -7.97 -22.34
CA HIS A 238 4.95 -7.80 -23.71
C HIS A 238 5.59 -9.10 -24.26
N PRO A 239 4.83 -10.21 -24.35
CA PRO A 239 5.40 -11.56 -24.57
C PRO A 239 6.09 -11.76 -25.94
N GLY A 240 5.92 -10.84 -26.89
CA GLY A 240 6.49 -11.00 -28.26
C GLY A 240 7.88 -10.40 -28.47
N ARG A 241 8.38 -9.57 -27.57
CA ARG A 241 9.56 -8.72 -27.89
C ARG A 241 10.89 -9.18 -27.32
N GLN A 242 10.97 -9.88 -26.15
CA GLN A 242 12.28 -10.19 -25.56
C GLN A 242 12.24 -11.38 -24.57
N LEU A 243 12.07 -12.61 -25.07
CA LEU A 243 12.20 -13.82 -24.23
C LEU A 243 13.53 -13.86 -23.47
N PHE A 244 14.62 -13.38 -24.08
CA PHE A 244 15.92 -13.28 -23.44
C PHE A 244 15.89 -12.37 -22.20
N ALA A 245 15.27 -11.18 -22.29
CA ALA A 245 15.15 -10.26 -21.15
C ALA A 245 14.30 -10.86 -20.04
N LEU A 246 13.20 -11.55 -20.37
CA LEU A 246 12.36 -12.25 -19.40
C LEU A 246 13.15 -13.31 -18.63
N ILE A 247 13.90 -14.16 -19.33
CA ILE A 247 14.74 -15.20 -18.72
C ILE A 247 15.87 -14.57 -17.88
N ALA A 248 16.54 -13.54 -18.41
CA ALA A 248 17.62 -12.84 -17.72
C ALA A 248 17.13 -12.20 -16.41
N PHE A 249 16.06 -11.42 -16.46
CA PHE A 249 15.51 -10.77 -15.25
C PHE A 249 14.98 -11.79 -14.24
N SER A 250 14.30 -12.85 -14.68
CA SER A 250 13.84 -13.94 -13.81
C SER A 250 15.01 -14.66 -13.14
N GLY A 251 16.07 -14.96 -13.91
CA GLY A 251 17.28 -15.59 -13.40
C GLY A 251 18.01 -14.73 -12.38
N VAL A 252 18.18 -13.42 -12.66
CA VAL A 252 18.79 -12.48 -11.72
C VAL A 252 17.92 -12.31 -10.48
N ALA A 253 16.59 -12.24 -10.60
CA ALA A 253 15.67 -12.17 -9.47
C ALA A 253 15.81 -13.38 -8.56
N ALA A 254 15.81 -14.59 -9.14
CA ALA A 254 15.96 -15.84 -8.38
C ALA A 254 17.34 -15.93 -7.71
N ALA A 255 18.42 -15.61 -8.43
CA ALA A 255 19.78 -15.64 -7.90
C ALA A 255 19.98 -14.60 -6.77
N SER A 256 19.47 -13.39 -6.95
CA SER A 256 19.56 -12.32 -5.94
C SER A 256 18.73 -12.65 -4.69
N LEU A 257 17.53 -13.20 -4.87
CA LEU A 257 16.69 -13.64 -3.75
C LEU A 257 17.33 -14.80 -2.98
N PHE A 258 17.89 -15.77 -3.68
CA PHE A 258 18.65 -16.86 -3.08
C PHE A 258 19.87 -16.35 -2.33
N GLY A 259 20.63 -15.44 -2.95
CA GLY A 259 21.79 -14.77 -2.35
C GLY A 259 21.38 -14.00 -1.08
N PHE A 260 20.28 -13.24 -1.13
CA PHE A 260 19.71 -12.53 0.01
C PHE A 260 19.37 -13.47 1.16
N VAL A 261 18.59 -14.54 0.90
CA VAL A 261 18.21 -15.52 1.93
C VAL A 261 19.42 -16.20 2.57
N ARG A 262 20.44 -16.53 1.73
CA ARG A 262 21.67 -17.14 2.24
C ARG A 262 22.52 -16.17 3.07
N TRP A 263 22.57 -14.90 2.68
CA TRP A 263 23.27 -13.83 3.38
C TRP A 263 22.61 -13.51 4.72
N GLU A 264 21.29 -13.27 4.73
CA GLU A 264 20.49 -12.98 5.93
C GLU A 264 20.60 -14.05 7.01
N ARG A 265 20.77 -15.33 6.64
CA ARG A 265 21.00 -16.42 7.59
C ARG A 265 22.40 -16.45 8.22
N ARG A 266 23.34 -15.65 7.70
CA ARG A 266 24.75 -15.63 8.13
C ARG A 266 25.14 -14.35 8.84
N VAL A 267 24.48 -13.25 8.50
CA VAL A 267 24.77 -11.95 9.07
C VAL A 267 24.20 -11.85 10.48
N GLY A 268 24.98 -11.25 11.41
CA GLY A 268 24.55 -11.12 12.81
C GLY A 268 23.42 -10.10 13.04
N GLN A 269 23.21 -9.18 12.09
CA GLN A 269 22.19 -8.12 12.15
C GLN A 269 21.40 -8.07 10.83
N PRO A 270 20.48 -9.03 10.60
CA PRO A 270 19.72 -9.12 9.37
C PRO A 270 18.75 -7.92 9.20
N ILE A 271 18.48 -7.53 7.94
CA ILE A 271 17.44 -6.54 7.62
C ILE A 271 16.07 -7.08 8.01
N VAL A 272 15.83 -8.33 7.67
CA VAL A 272 14.60 -9.05 8.00
C VAL A 272 14.96 -10.39 8.61
N ASN A 273 14.66 -10.57 9.87
CA ASN A 273 14.81 -11.88 10.47
C ASN A 273 13.83 -12.88 9.81
N LEU A 274 14.39 -13.79 9.00
CA LEU A 274 13.62 -14.77 8.24
C LEU A 274 12.85 -15.77 9.13
N ASP A 275 13.22 -15.91 10.39
CA ASP A 275 12.50 -16.76 11.33
C ASP A 275 11.10 -16.24 11.64
N PHE A 276 10.86 -14.93 11.50
CA PHE A 276 9.51 -14.38 11.61
C PHE A 276 8.54 -14.99 10.59
N PHE A 277 9.01 -15.33 9.38
CA PHE A 277 8.18 -15.96 8.35
C PHE A 277 7.86 -17.43 8.66
N ARG A 278 8.66 -18.06 9.53
CA ARG A 278 8.43 -19.44 9.99
C ARG A 278 7.46 -19.49 11.17
N THR A 279 7.30 -18.37 11.89
CA THR A 279 6.42 -18.30 13.06
C THR A 279 4.97 -18.07 12.63
N GLY A 280 4.11 -18.96 13.11
CA GLY A 280 2.66 -18.83 13.30
C GLY A 280 1.87 -18.04 12.21
N GLY A 281 2.11 -18.25 10.90
CA GLY A 281 1.27 -17.66 9.85
C GLY A 281 1.62 -16.21 9.44
N PHE A 282 2.77 -15.68 9.86
CA PHE A 282 3.24 -14.37 9.43
C PHE A 282 3.40 -14.29 7.90
N ALA A 283 3.97 -15.34 7.29
CA ALA A 283 4.07 -15.45 5.83
C ALA A 283 2.68 -15.42 5.15
N ALA A 284 1.72 -16.14 5.72
CA ALA A 284 0.37 -16.23 5.17
C ALA A 284 -0.39 -14.88 5.27
N ILE A 285 -0.21 -14.12 6.36
CA ILE A 285 -0.80 -12.78 6.50
C ILE A 285 -0.22 -11.81 5.46
N ASN A 286 1.10 -11.87 5.23
CA ASN A 286 1.74 -11.05 4.19
C ASN A 286 1.33 -11.51 2.79
N GLY A 287 1.19 -12.81 2.53
CA GLY A 287 0.63 -13.36 1.29
C GLY A 287 -0.83 -12.92 1.06
N ALA A 288 -1.63 -12.89 2.12
CA ALA A 288 -3.00 -12.38 2.07
C ALA A 288 -3.04 -10.88 1.67
N SER A 289 -2.11 -10.08 2.16
CA SER A 289 -1.98 -8.67 1.75
C SER A 289 -1.70 -8.55 0.26
N VAL A 290 -0.71 -9.29 -0.25
CA VAL A 290 -0.42 -9.29 -1.69
C VAL A 290 -1.67 -9.70 -2.49
N SER A 291 -2.38 -10.76 -2.09
CA SER A 291 -3.58 -11.26 -2.76
C SER A 291 -4.73 -10.24 -2.78
N VAL A 292 -5.04 -9.60 -1.65
CA VAL A 292 -6.11 -8.61 -1.55
C VAL A 292 -5.80 -7.37 -2.40
N TYR A 293 -4.56 -6.87 -2.40
CA TYR A 293 -4.20 -5.72 -3.23
C TYR A 293 -4.09 -6.06 -4.71
N LEU A 294 -3.64 -7.27 -5.05
CA LEU A 294 -3.67 -7.80 -6.42
C LEU A 294 -5.08 -7.77 -6.97
N THR A 295 -6.05 -8.35 -6.25
CA THR A 295 -7.44 -8.44 -6.70
C THR A 295 -8.13 -7.08 -6.73
N SER A 296 -7.86 -6.22 -5.75
CA SER A 296 -8.44 -4.87 -5.66
C SER A 296 -7.98 -3.95 -6.79
N PHE A 297 -6.81 -4.22 -7.39
CA PHE A 297 -6.32 -3.44 -8.53
C PHE A 297 -7.21 -3.59 -9.78
N ALA A 298 -8.01 -4.64 -9.89
CA ALA A 298 -9.00 -4.81 -10.97
C ALA A 298 -9.91 -3.59 -11.13
N VAL A 299 -10.31 -2.95 -10.02
CA VAL A 299 -11.15 -1.74 -10.05
C VAL A 299 -10.43 -0.60 -10.78
N MET A 300 -9.17 -0.34 -10.43
CA MET A 300 -8.40 0.73 -11.05
C MET A 300 -8.07 0.44 -12.53
N LEU A 301 -7.88 -0.84 -12.85
CA LEU A 301 -7.49 -1.28 -14.19
C LEU A 301 -8.67 -1.28 -15.18
N LEU A 302 -9.80 -1.87 -14.80
CA LEU A 302 -10.88 -2.22 -15.76
C LEU A 302 -12.16 -1.39 -15.58
N ALA A 303 -12.47 -0.91 -14.36
CA ALA A 303 -13.71 -0.18 -14.13
C ALA A 303 -13.81 1.13 -14.95
N PRO A 304 -12.77 1.94 -15.14
CA PRO A 304 -12.83 3.14 -15.99
C PRO A 304 -13.20 2.81 -17.44
N TYR A 305 -12.65 1.73 -18.00
CA TYR A 305 -12.97 1.31 -19.38
C TYR A 305 -14.42 0.91 -19.55
N TYR A 306 -14.98 0.17 -18.57
CA TYR A 306 -16.39 -0.17 -18.56
C TYR A 306 -17.26 1.09 -18.51
N LEU A 307 -16.98 2.02 -17.61
CA LEU A 307 -17.77 3.23 -17.42
C LEU A 307 -17.77 4.12 -18.67
N VAL A 308 -16.62 4.29 -19.30
CA VAL A 308 -16.52 5.14 -20.51
C VAL A 308 -17.11 4.45 -21.75
N ARG A 309 -16.87 3.14 -21.94
CA ARG A 309 -17.27 2.44 -23.17
C ARG A 309 -18.73 1.95 -23.19
N LEU A 310 -19.28 1.62 -22.00
CA LEU A 310 -20.58 0.92 -21.93
C LEU A 310 -21.67 1.70 -21.19
N THR A 311 -21.34 2.83 -20.56
CA THR A 311 -22.33 3.67 -19.87
C THR A 311 -22.38 5.11 -20.40
N ASP A 312 -21.57 5.43 -21.41
CA ASP A 312 -21.46 6.76 -22.03
C ASP A 312 -21.25 7.91 -21.02
N LEU A 313 -20.70 7.57 -19.83
CA LEU A 313 -20.41 8.57 -18.80
C LEU A 313 -19.22 9.45 -19.23
N PRO A 314 -19.32 10.77 -19.07
CA PRO A 314 -18.17 11.65 -19.24
C PRO A 314 -17.02 11.23 -18.33
N LEU A 315 -15.78 11.32 -18.82
CA LEU A 315 -14.58 10.90 -18.12
C LEU A 315 -14.47 11.43 -16.66
N PRO A 316 -14.80 12.68 -16.35
CA PRO A 316 -14.80 13.18 -14.97
C PRO A 316 -15.78 12.45 -14.06
N LEU A 317 -17.00 12.12 -14.56
CA LEU A 317 -18.00 11.38 -13.80
C LEU A 317 -17.58 9.92 -13.61
N ALA A 318 -17.01 9.28 -14.62
CA ALA A 318 -16.44 7.94 -14.49
C ALA A 318 -15.35 7.90 -13.41
N GLY A 319 -14.46 8.88 -13.37
CA GLY A 319 -13.46 9.06 -12.31
C GLY A 319 -14.08 9.21 -10.92
N ALA A 320 -15.13 10.03 -10.78
CA ALA A 320 -15.84 10.23 -9.51
C ALA A 320 -16.53 8.93 -9.03
N VAL A 321 -17.09 8.15 -9.94
CA VAL A 321 -17.68 6.84 -9.62
C VAL A 321 -16.63 5.86 -9.11
N VAL A 322 -15.47 5.77 -9.76
CA VAL A 322 -14.35 4.91 -9.29
C VAL A 322 -13.81 5.39 -7.94
N ALA A 323 -13.77 6.70 -7.71
CA ALA A 323 -13.33 7.29 -6.44
C ALA A 323 -14.20 6.86 -5.24
N THR A 324 -15.44 6.38 -5.47
CA THR A 324 -16.32 5.82 -4.43
C THR A 324 -15.62 4.72 -3.63
N SER A 325 -14.83 3.86 -4.28
CA SER A 325 -14.04 2.83 -3.60
C SER A 325 -13.05 3.45 -2.60
N SER A 326 -12.29 4.48 -3.01
CA SER A 326 -11.34 5.17 -2.13
C SER A 326 -12.05 5.90 -0.98
N ILE A 327 -13.16 6.58 -1.25
CA ILE A 327 -13.98 7.29 -0.25
C ILE A 327 -14.51 6.31 0.80
N SER A 328 -15.02 5.15 0.36
CA SER A 328 -15.51 4.10 1.27
C SER A 328 -14.39 3.49 2.10
N SER A 329 -13.18 3.35 1.57
CA SER A 329 -12.00 2.91 2.31
C SER A 329 -11.61 3.92 3.40
N ILE A 330 -11.72 5.24 3.10
CA ILE A 330 -11.51 6.31 4.08
C ILE A 330 -12.51 6.16 5.24
N ALA A 331 -13.80 5.98 4.92
CA ALA A 331 -14.87 5.83 5.92
C ALA A 331 -14.70 4.55 6.77
N ALA A 332 -14.24 3.45 6.16
CA ALA A 332 -14.01 2.18 6.85
C ALA A 332 -12.84 2.23 7.85
N SER A 333 -11.82 3.06 7.60
CA SER A 333 -10.59 3.08 8.41
C SER A 333 -10.82 3.39 9.91
N PRO A 334 -11.58 4.42 10.30
CA PRO A 334 -11.88 4.68 11.71
C PRO A 334 -12.71 3.55 12.37
N LEU A 335 -13.62 2.94 11.61
CA LEU A 335 -14.41 1.80 12.09
C LEU A 335 -13.51 0.59 12.34
N ALA A 336 -12.58 0.29 11.43
CA ALA A 336 -11.59 -0.77 11.61
C ALA A 336 -10.79 -0.58 12.91
N GLY A 337 -10.31 0.65 13.17
CA GLY A 337 -9.60 0.97 14.41
C GLY A 337 -10.41 0.67 15.66
N ARG A 338 -11.72 1.01 15.67
CA ARG A 338 -12.63 0.71 16.79
C ARG A 338 -12.93 -0.78 16.93
N LEU A 339 -13.09 -1.49 15.81
CA LEU A 339 -13.35 -2.93 15.81
C LEU A 339 -12.17 -3.70 16.39
N ILE A 340 -10.93 -3.33 16.04
CA ILE A 340 -9.71 -4.00 16.52
C ILE A 340 -9.50 -3.78 18.03
N GLU A 341 -10.04 -2.70 18.61
CA GLU A 341 -10.02 -2.52 20.06
C GLU A 341 -10.93 -3.49 20.81
N ARG A 342 -11.96 -4.03 20.15
CA ARG A 342 -12.96 -4.94 20.73
C ARG A 342 -12.77 -6.39 20.30
N PHE A 343 -12.24 -6.61 19.10
CA PHE A 343 -12.09 -7.91 18.47
C PHE A 343 -10.63 -8.13 18.03
N PRO A 344 -10.15 -9.36 17.97
CA PRO A 344 -8.83 -9.65 17.39
C PRO A 344 -8.73 -9.13 15.95
N ALA A 345 -7.54 -8.63 15.56
CA ALA A 345 -7.36 -8.03 14.24
C ALA A 345 -7.53 -9.02 13.07
N ALA A 346 -7.24 -10.32 13.27
CA ALA A 346 -7.34 -11.32 12.21
C ALA A 346 -8.77 -11.55 11.68
N PRO A 347 -9.83 -11.71 12.51
CA PRO A 347 -11.22 -11.70 12.04
C PRO A 347 -11.62 -10.42 11.32
N VAL A 348 -11.14 -9.25 11.77
CA VAL A 348 -11.45 -7.97 11.11
C VAL A 348 -10.80 -7.90 9.73
N ALA A 349 -9.53 -8.33 9.60
CA ALA A 349 -8.85 -8.43 8.32
C ALA A 349 -9.59 -9.40 7.36
N ALA A 350 -9.99 -10.54 7.87
CA ALA A 350 -10.74 -11.53 7.09
C ALA A 350 -12.10 -10.99 6.61
N LEU A 351 -12.86 -10.32 7.48
CA LEU A 351 -14.10 -9.65 7.12
C LEU A 351 -13.85 -8.62 6.01
N GLY A 352 -12.79 -7.81 6.14
CA GLY A 352 -12.40 -6.85 5.12
C GLY A 352 -12.13 -7.49 3.76
N ALA A 353 -11.36 -8.59 3.73
CA ALA A 353 -11.06 -9.34 2.50
C ALA A 353 -12.32 -9.95 1.86
N VAL A 354 -13.22 -10.51 2.68
CA VAL A 354 -14.50 -11.08 2.19
C VAL A 354 -15.41 -9.99 1.63
N LEU A 355 -15.56 -8.85 2.31
CA LEU A 355 -16.37 -7.73 1.82
C LEU A 355 -15.79 -7.14 0.53
N SER A 356 -14.45 -7.00 0.45
CA SER A 356 -13.79 -6.59 -0.79
C SER A 356 -14.05 -7.59 -1.91
N GLY A 357 -13.95 -8.89 -1.62
CA GLY A 357 -14.26 -9.96 -2.56
C GLY A 357 -15.72 -9.95 -3.04
N ALA A 358 -16.66 -9.75 -2.12
CA ALA A 358 -18.08 -9.63 -2.46
C ALA A 358 -18.35 -8.41 -3.37
N GLY A 359 -17.73 -7.24 -3.07
CA GLY A 359 -17.81 -6.07 -3.92
C GLY A 359 -17.28 -6.33 -5.33
N LEU A 360 -16.09 -6.94 -5.44
CA LEU A 360 -15.52 -7.33 -6.74
C LEU A 360 -16.41 -8.31 -7.51
N PHE A 361 -16.95 -9.32 -6.82
CA PHE A 361 -17.85 -10.29 -7.44
C PHE A 361 -19.12 -9.64 -7.98
N LEU A 362 -19.70 -8.68 -7.24
CA LEU A 362 -20.86 -7.90 -7.67
C LEU A 362 -20.53 -6.97 -8.85
N ILE A 363 -19.34 -6.37 -8.92
CA ILE A 363 -18.85 -5.64 -10.11
C ILE A 363 -18.88 -6.57 -11.34
N GLY A 364 -18.52 -7.83 -11.16
CA GLY A 364 -18.63 -8.87 -12.19
C GLY A 364 -20.06 -9.21 -12.65
N SER A 365 -21.10 -8.57 -12.12
CA SER A 365 -22.49 -8.67 -12.59
C SER A 365 -22.92 -7.50 -13.48
N TRP A 366 -22.09 -6.46 -13.65
CA TRP A 366 -22.46 -5.32 -14.47
C TRP A 366 -22.72 -5.70 -15.92
N GLY A 367 -23.66 -4.98 -16.54
CA GLY A 367 -24.10 -5.20 -17.91
C GLY A 367 -24.40 -3.90 -18.65
N ILE A 368 -24.80 -3.98 -19.89
CA ILE A 368 -25.25 -2.81 -20.64
C ILE A 368 -26.51 -2.26 -19.95
N GLY A 369 -26.54 -0.94 -19.69
CA GLY A 369 -27.66 -0.29 -19.02
C GLY A 369 -27.75 -0.54 -17.50
N THR A 370 -26.68 -0.94 -16.85
CA THR A 370 -26.64 -1.14 -15.38
C THR A 370 -27.03 0.15 -14.66
N ALA A 371 -28.01 0.07 -13.74
CA ALA A 371 -28.46 1.22 -12.96
C ALA A 371 -27.33 1.83 -12.11
N PRO A 372 -27.28 3.17 -11.90
CA PRO A 372 -26.22 3.83 -11.16
C PRO A 372 -25.95 3.27 -9.74
N ALA A 373 -27.02 2.90 -9.01
CA ALA A 373 -26.90 2.28 -7.70
C ALA A 373 -26.17 0.92 -7.76
N SER A 374 -26.43 0.13 -8.80
CA SER A 374 -25.76 -1.16 -9.03
C SER A 374 -24.29 -1.02 -9.43
N VAL A 375 -23.85 0.18 -9.81
CA VAL A 375 -22.43 0.51 -10.05
C VAL A 375 -21.77 0.99 -8.77
N VAL A 376 -22.39 1.93 -8.06
CA VAL A 376 -21.79 2.60 -6.88
C VAL A 376 -21.69 1.67 -5.68
N VAL A 377 -22.75 0.88 -5.39
CA VAL A 377 -22.78 0.02 -4.19
C VAL A 377 -21.68 -1.05 -4.17
N PRO A 378 -21.43 -1.80 -5.26
CA PRO A 378 -20.30 -2.75 -5.28
C PRO A 378 -18.93 -2.09 -5.11
N LEU A 379 -18.71 -0.92 -5.71
CA LEU A 379 -17.47 -0.15 -5.53
C LEU A 379 -17.29 0.31 -4.08
N ALA A 380 -18.38 0.80 -3.47
CA ALA A 380 -18.38 1.19 -2.07
C ALA A 380 -18.08 0.00 -1.15
N LEU A 381 -18.70 -1.14 -1.39
CA LEU A 381 -18.49 -2.38 -0.63
C LEU A 381 -17.04 -2.88 -0.76
N GLN A 382 -16.50 -2.87 -1.97
CA GLN A 382 -15.12 -3.26 -2.25
C GLN A 382 -14.14 -2.35 -1.51
N GLY A 383 -14.28 -1.03 -1.64
CA GLY A 383 -13.41 -0.06 -0.97
C GLY A 383 -13.51 -0.12 0.54
N PHE A 384 -14.73 -0.28 1.08
CA PHE A 384 -14.97 -0.46 2.51
C PHE A 384 -14.23 -1.70 3.05
N GLY A 385 -14.32 -2.82 2.32
CA GLY A 385 -13.60 -4.05 2.64
C GLY A 385 -12.07 -3.85 2.65
N VAL A 386 -11.53 -3.17 1.64
CA VAL A 386 -10.08 -2.86 1.58
C VAL A 386 -9.65 -1.99 2.76
N GLY A 387 -10.44 -0.97 3.14
CA GLY A 387 -10.15 -0.12 4.29
C GLY A 387 -10.09 -0.88 5.62
N LEU A 388 -11.07 -1.78 5.86
CA LEU A 388 -11.05 -2.67 7.03
C LEU A 388 -9.82 -3.57 7.02
N PHE A 389 -9.56 -4.22 5.88
CA PHE A 389 -8.42 -5.13 5.71
C PHE A 389 -7.10 -4.41 5.99
N GLN A 390 -6.87 -3.25 5.39
CA GLN A 390 -5.60 -2.52 5.48
C GLN A 390 -5.23 -2.17 6.93
N VAL A 391 -6.17 -1.63 7.71
CA VAL A 391 -5.93 -1.26 9.12
C VAL A 391 -5.64 -2.51 9.95
N ALA A 392 -6.46 -3.55 9.78
CA ALA A 392 -6.33 -4.79 10.53
C ALA A 392 -5.04 -5.56 10.17
N TYR A 393 -4.70 -5.63 8.90
CA TYR A 393 -3.45 -6.22 8.42
C TYR A 393 -2.24 -5.49 9.00
N MET A 394 -2.23 -4.15 8.95
CA MET A 394 -1.14 -3.35 9.48
C MET A 394 -0.97 -3.54 10.99
N ASP A 395 -2.07 -3.64 11.74
CA ASP A 395 -2.06 -3.93 13.17
C ASP A 395 -1.48 -5.33 13.46
N LEU A 396 -1.85 -6.35 12.66
CA LEU A 396 -1.31 -7.70 12.77
C LEU A 396 0.21 -7.74 12.56
N VAL A 397 0.69 -7.10 11.48
CA VAL A 397 2.13 -7.08 11.17
C VAL A 397 2.91 -6.35 12.25
N MET A 398 2.43 -5.16 12.67
CA MET A 398 3.04 -4.37 13.72
C MET A 398 3.01 -5.06 15.10
N GLY A 399 1.98 -5.88 15.36
CA GLY A 399 1.83 -6.62 16.62
C GLY A 399 2.65 -7.91 16.68
N THR A 400 3.05 -8.47 15.54
CA THR A 400 3.84 -9.70 15.48
C THR A 400 5.32 -9.46 15.73
N LEU A 401 5.83 -8.30 15.32
CA LEU A 401 7.24 -7.95 15.47
C LEU A 401 7.52 -7.16 16.77
N PRO A 402 8.68 -7.40 17.41
CA PRO A 402 9.08 -6.62 18.57
C PRO A 402 9.14 -5.12 18.28
N PRO A 403 8.92 -4.24 19.30
CA PRO A 403 8.87 -2.79 19.12
C PRO A 403 10.09 -2.16 18.42
N GLN A 404 11.28 -2.77 18.60
CA GLN A 404 12.53 -2.32 17.98
C GLN A 404 12.59 -2.57 16.46
N HIS A 405 11.75 -3.42 15.90
CA HIS A 405 11.67 -3.75 14.47
C HIS A 405 10.41 -3.19 13.78
N ARG A 406 9.79 -2.17 14.33
CA ARG A 406 8.57 -1.55 13.78
C ARG A 406 8.78 -0.88 12.43
N GLY A 407 9.99 -0.37 12.17
CA GLY A 407 10.35 0.17 10.87
C GLY A 407 10.29 -0.91 9.79
N VAL A 408 10.89 -2.07 10.06
CA VAL A 408 10.82 -3.24 9.17
C VAL A 408 9.38 -3.73 9.02
N ALA A 409 8.59 -3.78 10.10
CA ALA A 409 7.17 -4.17 10.06
C ALA A 409 6.33 -3.24 9.16
N GLY A 410 6.47 -1.93 9.33
CA GLY A 410 5.78 -0.93 8.51
C GLY A 410 6.19 -0.99 7.05
N SER A 411 7.50 -1.12 6.80
CA SER A 411 8.04 -1.27 5.45
C SER A 411 7.53 -2.51 4.75
N LEU A 412 7.48 -3.65 5.45
CA LEU A 412 6.95 -4.90 4.92
C LEU A 412 5.46 -4.77 4.57
N ALA A 413 4.68 -4.09 5.42
CA ALA A 413 3.27 -3.85 5.15
C ALA A 413 3.05 -3.00 3.89
N MET A 414 3.88 -1.98 3.68
CA MET A 414 3.80 -1.15 2.47
C MET A 414 4.35 -1.88 1.24
N LEU A 415 5.41 -2.66 1.38
CA LEU A 415 6.00 -3.45 0.30
C LEU A 415 5.03 -4.50 -0.23
N THR A 416 4.36 -5.27 0.64
CA THR A 416 3.38 -6.29 0.22
C THR A 416 2.20 -5.67 -0.51
N ARG A 417 1.76 -4.46 -0.12
CA ARG A 417 0.78 -3.68 -0.86
C ARG A 417 1.28 -3.35 -2.26
N THR A 418 2.49 -2.81 -2.39
CA THR A 418 3.08 -2.43 -3.68
C THR A 418 3.25 -3.65 -4.58
N LEU A 419 3.76 -4.76 -4.04
CA LEU A 419 3.88 -6.03 -4.77
C LEU A 419 2.51 -6.53 -5.24
N GLY A 420 1.48 -6.45 -4.40
CA GLY A 420 0.11 -6.82 -4.76
C GLY A 420 -0.42 -5.98 -5.93
N VAL A 421 -0.28 -4.67 -5.87
CA VAL A 421 -0.71 -3.75 -6.94
C VAL A 421 0.02 -4.04 -8.27
N VAL A 422 1.35 -4.15 -8.24
CA VAL A 422 2.15 -4.38 -9.47
C VAL A 422 1.89 -5.77 -10.05
N THR A 423 1.83 -6.80 -9.20
CA THR A 423 1.47 -8.16 -9.63
C THR A 423 0.04 -8.19 -10.18
N GLY A 424 -0.87 -7.44 -9.56
CA GLY A 424 -2.25 -7.26 -10.03
C GLY A 424 -2.32 -6.63 -11.40
N ALA A 425 -1.57 -5.56 -11.64
CA ALA A 425 -1.49 -4.93 -12.94
C ALA A 425 -1.09 -5.93 -14.04
N THR A 426 -0.11 -6.77 -13.77
CA THR A 426 0.37 -7.77 -14.74
C THR A 426 -0.61 -8.94 -14.88
N LEU A 427 -0.94 -9.63 -13.78
CA LEU A 427 -1.72 -10.86 -13.84
C LEU A 427 -3.16 -10.62 -14.27
N LEU A 428 -3.79 -9.55 -13.82
CA LEU A 428 -5.17 -9.23 -14.23
C LEU A 428 -5.25 -8.84 -15.70
N THR A 429 -4.24 -8.14 -16.22
CA THR A 429 -4.16 -7.83 -17.66
C THR A 429 -4.02 -9.11 -18.48
N LEU A 430 -3.13 -10.03 -18.08
CA LEU A 430 -2.96 -11.31 -18.75
C LEU A 430 -4.22 -12.17 -18.68
N VAL A 431 -4.88 -12.24 -17.52
CA VAL A 431 -6.14 -12.98 -17.34
C VAL A 431 -7.24 -12.36 -18.23
N PHE A 432 -7.37 -11.03 -18.21
CA PHE A 432 -8.37 -10.33 -19.01
C PHE A 432 -8.20 -10.60 -20.51
N HIS A 433 -6.99 -10.41 -21.06
CA HIS A 433 -6.75 -10.66 -22.48
C HIS A 433 -6.88 -12.15 -22.87
N GLY A 434 -6.44 -13.05 -21.98
CA GLY A 434 -6.63 -14.49 -22.19
C GLY A 434 -8.10 -14.89 -22.23
N LEU A 435 -8.95 -14.24 -21.43
CA LEU A 435 -10.39 -14.45 -21.42
C LEU A 435 -11.09 -13.76 -22.60
N GLU A 436 -10.67 -12.54 -22.98
CA GLU A 436 -11.19 -11.80 -24.13
C GLU A 436 -11.02 -12.59 -25.45
N GLY A 437 -9.89 -13.30 -25.61
CA GLY A 437 -9.62 -14.20 -26.75
C GLY A 437 -10.23 -15.61 -26.65
N SER A 438 -10.89 -15.96 -25.53
CA SER A 438 -11.33 -17.34 -25.27
C SER A 438 -12.71 -17.64 -25.88
N PRO A 439 -12.83 -18.71 -26.69
CA PRO A 439 -14.13 -19.17 -27.20
C PRO A 439 -15.13 -19.54 -26.10
N LEU A 440 -14.64 -19.99 -24.94
CA LEU A 440 -15.48 -20.40 -23.80
C LEU A 440 -16.21 -19.23 -23.15
N VAL A 441 -15.61 -18.03 -23.20
CA VAL A 441 -16.16 -16.82 -22.59
C VAL A 441 -17.02 -16.06 -23.60
N ASN A 442 -16.70 -16.15 -24.89
CA ASN A 442 -17.36 -15.43 -25.98
C ASN A 442 -18.53 -16.20 -26.62
N ALA A 443 -18.85 -17.41 -26.16
CA ALA A 443 -19.96 -18.21 -26.67
C ALA A 443 -21.29 -17.46 -26.44
N GLY A 444 -21.79 -16.82 -27.51
CA GLY A 444 -23.06 -16.06 -27.48
C GLY A 444 -22.95 -14.53 -27.35
N ALA A 445 -21.74 -13.95 -27.33
CA ALA A 445 -21.55 -12.50 -27.32
C ALA A 445 -21.37 -11.94 -28.74
N ALA A 446 -22.13 -10.89 -29.09
CA ALA A 446 -21.88 -10.12 -30.31
C ALA A 446 -20.53 -9.42 -30.21
N ALA A 447 -19.72 -9.56 -31.24
CA ALA A 447 -18.48 -8.85 -31.66
C ALA A 447 -17.43 -8.38 -30.62
N ASP A 448 -17.79 -7.96 -29.39
CA ASP A 448 -16.87 -7.43 -28.41
C ASP A 448 -16.73 -8.36 -27.19
N GLY A 449 -15.64 -9.14 -27.12
CA GLY A 449 -15.32 -10.02 -25.98
C GLY A 449 -15.05 -9.29 -24.65
N PHE A 450 -15.08 -7.95 -24.64
CA PHE A 450 -14.78 -7.12 -23.46
C PHE A 450 -15.67 -7.41 -22.25
N LEU A 451 -17.00 -7.34 -22.41
CA LEU A 451 -17.93 -7.47 -21.27
C LEU A 451 -17.91 -8.87 -20.61
N PRO A 452 -17.90 -9.98 -21.35
CA PRO A 452 -17.70 -11.31 -20.78
C PRO A 452 -16.37 -11.46 -20.06
N ALA A 453 -15.26 -10.99 -20.65
CA ALA A 453 -13.92 -11.02 -20.03
C ALA A 453 -13.86 -10.15 -18.76
N PHE A 454 -14.45 -8.96 -18.79
CA PHE A 454 -14.62 -8.07 -17.65
C PHE A 454 -15.32 -8.78 -16.48
N ARG A 455 -16.50 -9.37 -16.74
CA ARG A 455 -17.27 -10.09 -15.74
C ARG A 455 -16.51 -11.27 -15.15
N ALA A 456 -15.87 -12.08 -15.97
CA ALA A 456 -15.10 -13.24 -15.54
C ALA A 456 -13.89 -12.82 -14.69
N THR A 457 -13.15 -11.79 -15.10
CA THR A 457 -12.00 -11.25 -14.35
C THR A 457 -12.41 -10.75 -12.98
N PHE A 458 -13.50 -9.97 -12.86
CA PHE A 458 -13.96 -9.46 -11.58
C PHE A 458 -14.52 -10.55 -10.67
N ARG A 459 -15.24 -11.56 -11.21
CA ARG A 459 -15.71 -12.72 -10.44
C ARG A 459 -14.55 -13.53 -9.89
N LEU A 460 -13.54 -13.81 -10.73
CA LEU A 460 -12.32 -14.50 -10.30
C LEU A 460 -11.60 -13.72 -9.20
N ALA A 461 -11.37 -12.41 -9.39
CA ALA A 461 -10.77 -11.55 -8.40
C ALA A 461 -11.55 -11.54 -7.08
N GLY A 462 -12.89 -11.50 -7.17
CA GLY A 462 -13.78 -11.54 -6.00
C GLY A 462 -13.66 -12.85 -5.23
N ILE A 463 -13.65 -13.99 -5.92
CA ILE A 463 -13.48 -15.32 -5.32
C ILE A 463 -12.11 -15.42 -4.64
N VAL A 464 -11.03 -15.00 -5.31
CA VAL A 464 -9.67 -15.03 -4.75
C VAL A 464 -9.57 -14.19 -3.48
N SER A 465 -10.14 -12.97 -3.48
CA SER A 465 -10.14 -12.12 -2.28
C SER A 465 -10.94 -12.73 -1.13
N ALA A 466 -12.14 -13.28 -1.40
CA ALA A 466 -12.97 -13.92 -0.39
C ALA A 466 -12.30 -15.18 0.20
N VAL A 467 -11.73 -16.04 -0.64
CA VAL A 467 -10.97 -17.23 -0.22
C VAL A 467 -9.77 -16.81 0.64
N THR A 468 -9.07 -15.75 0.27
CA THR A 468 -7.97 -15.19 1.08
C THR A 468 -8.46 -14.83 2.48
N GLY A 469 -9.61 -14.18 2.61
CA GLY A 469 -10.22 -13.88 3.91
C GLY A 469 -10.53 -15.13 4.73
N LEU A 470 -11.09 -16.16 4.12
CA LEU A 470 -11.37 -17.44 4.79
C LEU A 470 -10.10 -18.14 5.27
N VAL A 471 -9.04 -18.12 4.46
CA VAL A 471 -7.72 -18.67 4.83
C VAL A 471 -7.15 -17.93 6.04
N VAL A 472 -7.27 -16.61 6.12
CA VAL A 472 -6.83 -15.81 7.29
C VAL A 472 -7.57 -16.24 8.56
N VAL A 473 -8.89 -16.44 8.52
CA VAL A 473 -9.67 -16.93 9.68
C VAL A 473 -9.22 -18.33 10.09
N TRP A 474 -9.08 -19.23 9.13
CA TRP A 474 -8.69 -20.61 9.39
C TRP A 474 -7.32 -20.71 10.09
N LEU A 475 -6.35 -19.94 9.60
CA LEU A 475 -5.03 -19.84 10.23
C LEU A 475 -5.07 -19.24 11.63
N ALA A 476 -5.89 -18.20 11.83
CA ALA A 476 -6.07 -17.59 13.15
C ALA A 476 -6.64 -18.57 14.17
N ARG A 477 -7.62 -19.40 13.76
CA ARG A 477 -8.22 -20.43 14.63
C ARG A 477 -7.25 -21.54 15.02
N ARG A 478 -6.31 -21.92 14.13
CA ARG A 478 -5.28 -22.92 14.44
C ARG A 478 -4.26 -22.47 15.48
N ARG A 479 -4.12 -21.16 15.69
CA ARG A 479 -3.20 -20.61 16.72
C ARG A 479 -3.78 -20.65 18.14
N VAL A 480 -5.10 -20.74 18.27
CA VAL A 480 -5.79 -20.72 19.55
C VAL A 480 -5.95 -22.16 20.12
N ARG A 481 -5.74 -23.18 19.29
CA ARG A 481 -5.66 -24.59 19.69
C ARG A 481 -4.21 -25.04 19.83
#